data_5f3a3d92a0e6d2d39f0136d56af9e9d8
#
_entry.id   5f3a3d92a0e6d2d39f0136d56af9e9d8
#
_cell.length_a   1.000
_cell.length_b   1.000
_cell.length_c   1.000
_cell.angle_alpha   90.00
_cell.angle_beta   90.00
_cell.angle_gamma   90.00
#
_symmetry.space_group_name_H-M   'P 1'
#
loop_
_entity.id
_entity.type
_entity.pdbx_description
1 polymer ?
#
loop_
_entity_poly.entity_id
_entity_poly.type
_entity_poly.pdbx_seq_one_letter_code
_entity_poly.pdbx_strand_id
1 'polypeptide(L)'
;NFRIAHNFRHKFLQRLWDEKIDTHILIGNHDIYFRNTNKVNAIKELCTAPDGVNEPWIYEEAKVTNFGDIDILMVPWINPENEAETLELLKTAEADICIGHFDLNNFAMNDAMVQTNGYDKSIVKRFERVYSGHFHHKNDDGQIFYLGNQYEITWSDYNNQKYFHVLDTETREVEA
;
A
#
# COMPACT_ATOMS: atom_id res chain seq x y z
N ASN A 1 21.13 -2.34 -4.51
CA ASN A 1 22.55 -2.06 -4.39
C ASN A 1 22.79 -1.28 -3.10
N PHE A 2 23.99 -1.41 -2.49
CA PHE A 2 24.31 -0.84 -1.17
C PHE A 2 24.05 0.67 -1.06
N ARG A 3 24.32 1.44 -2.11
CA ARG A 3 24.08 2.88 -2.13
C ARG A 3 22.58 3.22 -2.02
N ILE A 4 21.73 2.45 -2.69
CA ILE A 4 20.27 2.64 -2.62
C ILE A 4 19.78 2.32 -1.22
N ALA A 5 20.18 1.18 -0.66
CA ALA A 5 19.83 0.78 0.71
C ALA A 5 20.31 1.82 1.74
N HIS A 6 21.55 2.28 1.63
CA HIS A 6 22.09 3.32 2.50
C HIS A 6 21.26 4.61 2.42
N ASN A 7 20.98 5.10 1.20
CA ASN A 7 20.19 6.32 1.02
C ASN A 7 18.76 6.17 1.56
N PHE A 8 18.11 5.02 1.34
CA PHE A 8 16.78 4.76 1.86
C PHE A 8 16.76 4.81 3.40
N ARG A 9 17.71 4.14 4.06
CA ARG A 9 17.80 4.16 5.52
C ARG A 9 18.09 5.56 6.07
N HIS A 10 19.11 6.25 5.54
CA HIS A 10 19.58 7.51 6.13
C HIS A 10 18.85 8.76 5.63
N LYS A 11 18.22 8.74 4.46
CA LYS A 11 17.51 9.91 3.92
C LYS A 11 16.02 9.84 4.07
N PHE A 12 15.46 8.65 4.28
CA PHE A 12 14.03 8.44 4.42
C PHE A 12 13.70 7.88 5.80
N LEU A 13 14.04 6.64 6.10
CA LEU A 13 13.65 6.01 7.37
C LEU A 13 14.17 6.75 8.60
N GLN A 14 15.44 7.18 8.58
CA GLN A 14 16.03 7.93 9.71
C GLN A 14 15.23 9.18 10.06
N ARG A 15 14.72 9.90 9.07
CA ARG A 15 13.90 11.09 9.30
C ARG A 15 12.56 10.76 9.95
N LEU A 16 11.90 9.69 9.53
CA LEU A 16 10.67 9.23 10.15
C LEU A 16 10.90 8.86 11.62
N TRP A 17 12.00 8.19 11.90
CA TRP A 17 12.37 7.82 13.27
C TRP A 17 12.70 9.04 14.13
N ASP A 18 13.48 9.99 13.61
CA ASP A 18 13.85 11.22 14.33
C ASP A 18 12.62 12.04 14.71
N GLU A 19 11.61 12.08 13.82
CA GLU A 19 10.32 12.76 14.03
C GLU A 19 9.31 11.89 14.82
N LYS A 20 9.68 10.66 15.20
CA LYS A 20 8.82 9.69 15.93
C LYS A 20 7.52 9.37 15.19
N ILE A 21 7.59 9.27 13.88
CA ILE A 21 6.46 8.88 13.03
C ILE A 21 6.37 7.37 13.00
N ASP A 22 5.25 6.83 13.48
CA ASP A 22 4.93 5.41 13.35
C ASP A 22 4.79 5.06 11.87
N THR A 23 5.60 4.12 11.40
CA THR A 23 5.71 3.82 9.99
C THR A 23 5.12 2.46 9.68
N HIS A 24 4.14 2.41 8.79
CA HIS A 24 3.46 1.22 8.34
C HIS A 24 3.72 1.00 6.84
N ILE A 25 4.21 -0.19 6.47
CA ILE A 25 4.61 -0.50 5.10
C ILE A 25 3.88 -1.76 4.62
N LEU A 26 3.09 -1.60 3.55
CA LEU A 26 2.48 -2.72 2.84
C LEU A 26 3.46 -3.26 1.79
N ILE A 27 3.58 -4.58 1.71
CA ILE A 27 4.36 -5.24 0.67
C ILE A 27 3.58 -5.18 -0.64
N GLY A 28 4.20 -4.62 -1.68
CA GLY A 28 3.69 -4.62 -3.04
C GLY A 28 4.31 -5.74 -3.90
N ASN A 29 3.79 -5.90 -5.11
CA ASN A 29 4.25 -6.93 -6.05
C ASN A 29 5.70 -6.76 -6.52
N HIS A 30 6.28 -5.58 -6.41
CA HIS A 30 7.69 -5.30 -6.75
C HIS A 30 8.65 -5.43 -5.57
N ASP A 31 8.14 -5.62 -4.36
CA ASP A 31 8.97 -5.80 -3.17
C ASP A 31 9.35 -7.26 -2.94
N ILE A 32 8.59 -8.21 -3.50
CA ILE A 32 8.75 -9.64 -3.29
C ILE A 32 9.78 -10.26 -4.25
N TYR A 33 10.52 -11.25 -3.75
CA TYR A 33 11.46 -12.03 -4.58
C TYR A 33 10.74 -13.17 -5.31
N PHE A 34 9.89 -13.92 -4.61
CA PHE A 34 9.08 -15.01 -5.19
C PHE A 34 7.65 -14.55 -5.42
N ARG A 35 7.06 -14.91 -6.57
CA ARG A 35 5.70 -14.50 -6.94
C ARG A 35 4.58 -15.10 -6.09
N ASN A 36 4.88 -16.10 -5.29
CA ASN A 36 3.90 -16.87 -4.53
C ASN A 36 3.91 -16.60 -3.02
N THR A 37 4.76 -15.70 -2.54
CA THR A 37 4.87 -15.37 -1.12
C THR A 37 5.36 -13.94 -0.88
N ASN A 38 4.88 -13.29 0.16
CA ASN A 38 5.37 -11.99 0.64
C ASN A 38 6.51 -12.13 1.67
N LYS A 39 6.82 -13.34 2.14
CA LYS A 39 7.77 -13.57 3.25
C LYS A 39 9.22 -13.25 2.92
N VAL A 40 9.58 -13.32 1.64
CA VAL A 40 10.92 -12.95 1.15
C VAL A 40 10.79 -11.65 0.35
N ASN A 41 11.06 -10.55 0.98
CA ASN A 41 10.86 -9.22 0.41
C ASN A 41 12.01 -8.25 0.72
N ALA A 42 12.19 -7.27 -0.16
CA ALA A 42 13.25 -6.27 -0.04
C ALA A 42 13.03 -5.31 1.14
N ILE A 43 11.80 -5.09 1.57
CA ILE A 43 11.47 -4.14 2.62
C ILE A 43 12.02 -4.60 3.97
N LYS A 44 11.88 -5.87 4.32
CA LYS A 44 12.49 -6.44 5.53
C LYS A 44 13.99 -6.21 5.59
N GLU A 45 14.68 -6.45 4.47
CA GLU A 45 16.13 -6.27 4.37
C GLU A 45 16.56 -4.79 4.43
N LEU A 46 15.68 -3.88 4.00
CA LEU A 46 15.96 -2.45 3.97
C LEU A 46 15.61 -1.74 5.28
N CYS A 47 14.57 -2.18 5.98
CA CYS A 47 13.98 -1.49 7.12
C CYS A 47 14.51 -1.94 8.49
N THR A 48 15.67 -2.56 8.57
CA THR A 48 16.32 -2.86 9.85
C THR A 48 16.60 -1.55 10.60
N ALA A 49 15.93 -1.37 11.73
CA ALA A 49 16.12 -0.19 12.57
C ALA A 49 17.42 -0.28 13.39
N PRO A 50 18.05 0.86 13.73
CA PRO A 50 19.08 0.90 14.77
C PRO A 50 18.53 0.49 16.14
N ASP A 51 19.40 0.00 17.01
CA ASP A 51 19.03 -0.36 18.38
C ASP A 51 18.32 0.82 19.09
N GLY A 52 17.17 0.53 19.69
CA GLY A 52 16.38 1.51 20.45
C GLY A 52 15.42 2.38 19.63
N VAL A 53 15.26 2.11 18.34
CA VAL A 53 14.27 2.73 17.48
C VAL A 53 13.16 1.72 17.16
N ASN A 54 11.90 2.18 17.10
CA ASN A 54 10.79 1.32 16.71
C ASN A 54 10.96 0.88 15.25
N GLU A 55 10.93 -0.43 15.01
CA GLU A 55 10.91 -0.95 13.66
C GLU A 55 9.59 -0.60 12.96
N PRO A 56 9.60 -0.35 11.63
CA PRO A 56 8.37 -0.18 10.89
C PRO A 56 7.47 -1.42 10.98
N TRP A 57 6.16 -1.20 11.00
CA TRP A 57 5.18 -2.28 10.87
C TRP A 57 5.15 -2.74 9.40
N ILE A 58 5.65 -3.94 9.11
CA ILE A 58 5.68 -4.50 7.76
C ILE A 58 4.55 -5.52 7.61
N TYR A 59 3.63 -5.26 6.69
CA TYR A 59 2.48 -6.11 6.43
C TYR A 59 2.80 -7.07 5.28
N GLU A 60 3.05 -8.33 5.62
CA GLU A 60 3.21 -9.45 4.68
C GLU A 60 1.91 -10.21 4.49
N GLU A 61 0.99 -10.09 5.45
CA GLU A 61 -0.33 -10.70 5.49
C GLU A 61 -1.38 -9.62 5.79
N ALA A 62 -2.62 -9.87 5.39
CA ALA A 62 -3.71 -8.95 5.66
C ALA A 62 -4.01 -8.90 7.16
N LYS A 63 -4.23 -7.70 7.70
CA LYS A 63 -4.46 -7.51 9.13
C LYS A 63 -5.25 -6.23 9.40
N VAL A 64 -6.22 -6.28 10.32
CA VAL A 64 -6.82 -5.08 10.90
C VAL A 64 -5.84 -4.43 11.86
N THR A 65 -5.65 -3.14 11.70
CA THR A 65 -4.77 -2.33 12.54
C THR A 65 -5.53 -1.10 13.02
N ASN A 66 -5.45 -0.84 14.33
CA ASN A 66 -6.06 0.34 14.93
C ASN A 66 -5.12 1.55 14.79
N PHE A 67 -5.66 2.65 14.29
CA PHE A 67 -5.00 3.96 14.18
C PHE A 67 -5.74 4.99 15.06
N GLY A 68 -5.77 4.74 16.36
CA GLY A 68 -6.49 5.58 17.31
C GLY A 68 -7.99 5.35 17.25
N ASP A 69 -8.72 6.24 16.59
CA ASP A 69 -10.18 6.20 16.52
C ASP A 69 -10.73 5.37 15.35
N ILE A 70 -9.87 4.79 14.53
CA ILE A 70 -10.27 4.06 13.34
C ILE A 70 -9.53 2.73 13.18
N ASP A 71 -10.28 1.70 12.83
CA ASP A 71 -9.74 0.40 12.42
C ASP A 71 -9.65 0.32 10.91
N ILE A 72 -8.46 0.00 10.41
CA ILE A 72 -8.16 -0.09 8.98
C ILE A 72 -7.69 -1.51 8.65
N LEU A 73 -8.29 -2.13 7.65
CA LEU A 73 -7.78 -3.38 7.10
C LEU A 73 -6.60 -3.08 6.16
N MET A 74 -5.40 -3.50 6.58
CA MET A 74 -4.16 -3.39 5.82
C MET A 74 -3.98 -4.65 4.97
N VAL A 75 -3.92 -4.50 3.63
CA VAL A 75 -3.88 -5.65 2.69
C VAL A 75 -2.65 -5.53 1.79
N PRO A 76 -1.59 -6.33 2.01
CA PRO A 76 -0.44 -6.38 1.12
C PRO A 76 -0.80 -7.06 -0.21
N TRP A 77 0.19 -7.19 -1.10
CA TRP A 77 0.02 -7.90 -2.36
C TRP A 77 -0.57 -9.30 -2.15
N ILE A 78 -1.69 -9.57 -2.84
CA ILE A 78 -2.36 -10.87 -2.80
C ILE A 78 -1.62 -11.83 -3.74
N ASN A 79 -1.24 -12.99 -3.22
CA ASN A 79 -0.51 -14.03 -3.93
C ASN A 79 -1.03 -15.42 -3.53
N PRO A 80 -0.63 -16.50 -4.19
CA PRO A 80 -1.20 -17.83 -3.93
C PRO A 80 -1.09 -18.32 -2.48
N GLU A 81 -0.12 -17.84 -1.69
CA GLU A 81 0.04 -18.27 -0.29
C GLU A 81 -1.01 -17.62 0.62
N ASN A 82 -1.33 -16.32 0.41
CA ASN A 82 -2.18 -15.55 1.30
C ASN A 82 -3.60 -15.28 0.76
N GLU A 83 -3.90 -15.69 -0.48
CA GLU A 83 -5.14 -15.35 -1.18
C GLU A 83 -6.39 -15.76 -0.42
N ALA A 84 -6.46 -17.02 0.00
CA ALA A 84 -7.67 -17.56 0.64
C ALA A 84 -8.00 -16.83 1.95
N GLU A 85 -7.00 -16.59 2.80
CA GLU A 85 -7.15 -15.89 4.07
C GLU A 85 -7.46 -14.41 3.85
N THR A 86 -6.77 -13.76 2.91
CA THR A 86 -7.00 -12.36 2.57
C THR A 86 -8.44 -12.14 2.04
N LEU A 87 -8.92 -13.00 1.13
CA LEU A 87 -10.27 -12.91 0.61
C LEU A 87 -11.33 -13.14 1.70
N GLU A 88 -11.05 -13.97 2.70
CA GLU A 88 -11.94 -14.15 3.84
C GLU A 88 -11.93 -12.92 4.75
N LEU A 89 -10.79 -12.35 5.06
CA LEU A 89 -10.69 -11.10 5.82
C LEU A 89 -11.37 -9.93 5.11
N LEU A 90 -11.26 -9.82 3.79
CA LEU A 90 -11.98 -8.80 3.00
C LEU A 90 -13.50 -8.91 3.15
N LYS A 91 -14.04 -10.09 3.47
CA LYS A 91 -15.50 -10.30 3.73
C LYS A 91 -15.88 -10.05 5.19
N THR A 92 -15.01 -10.37 6.14
CA THR A 92 -15.37 -10.51 7.55
C THR A 92 -14.73 -9.49 8.49
N ALA A 93 -13.66 -8.80 8.08
CA ALA A 93 -12.93 -7.88 8.94
C ALA A 93 -13.81 -6.73 9.44
N GLU A 94 -13.72 -6.42 10.73
CA GLU A 94 -14.40 -5.28 11.35
C GLU A 94 -13.55 -4.02 11.12
N ALA A 95 -13.70 -3.43 9.94
CA ALA A 95 -13.06 -2.18 9.53
C ALA A 95 -13.91 -1.49 8.47
N ASP A 96 -14.00 -0.17 8.51
CA ASP A 96 -14.72 0.64 7.52
C ASP A 96 -13.84 1.00 6.33
N ILE A 97 -12.54 1.18 6.58
CA ILE A 97 -11.54 1.55 5.58
C ILE A 97 -10.61 0.38 5.30
N CYS A 98 -10.24 0.25 4.03
CA CYS A 98 -9.23 -0.70 3.59
C CYS A 98 -8.08 0.05 2.89
N ILE A 99 -6.84 -0.24 3.27
CA ILE A 99 -5.64 0.23 2.57
C ILE A 99 -4.91 -0.99 2.02
N GLY A 100 -4.65 -1.01 0.71
CA GLY A 100 -4.05 -2.18 0.11
C GLY A 100 -3.17 -1.92 -1.11
N HIS A 101 -2.64 -3.02 -1.64
CA HIS A 101 -1.90 -3.04 -2.90
C HIS A 101 -2.63 -3.96 -3.88
N PHE A 102 -3.73 -3.45 -4.46
CA PHE A 102 -4.68 -4.24 -5.23
C PHE A 102 -4.46 -4.12 -6.73
N ASP A 103 -4.67 -5.25 -7.41
CA ASP A 103 -4.82 -5.34 -8.85
C ASP A 103 -6.30 -5.56 -9.18
N LEU A 104 -7.08 -4.48 -9.32
CA LEU A 104 -8.52 -4.55 -9.58
C LEU A 104 -8.85 -4.26 -11.03
N ASN A 105 -9.86 -4.97 -11.55
CA ASN A 105 -10.38 -4.76 -12.89
C ASN A 105 -11.04 -3.39 -13.08
N ASN A 106 -11.04 -2.92 -14.31
CA ASN A 106 -11.70 -1.70 -14.79
C ASN A 106 -11.11 -0.39 -14.28
N PHE A 107 -9.89 -0.41 -13.74
CA PHE A 107 -9.13 0.80 -13.43
C PHE A 107 -8.07 1.06 -14.49
N ALA A 108 -7.81 2.33 -14.78
CA ALA A 108 -6.75 2.74 -15.69
C ALA A 108 -5.39 2.48 -15.06
N MET A 109 -4.57 1.66 -15.74
CA MET A 109 -3.17 1.46 -15.36
C MET A 109 -2.30 2.67 -15.76
N ASN A 110 -2.67 3.29 -16.88
CA ASN A 110 -2.14 4.52 -17.45
C ASN A 110 -3.14 5.07 -18.49
N ASP A 111 -2.83 6.16 -19.16
CA ASP A 111 -3.73 6.82 -20.14
C ASP A 111 -4.20 5.94 -21.32
N ALA A 112 -3.47 4.85 -21.59
CA ALA A 112 -3.73 3.97 -22.74
C ALA A 112 -4.24 2.57 -22.35
N MET A 113 -4.16 2.17 -21.09
CA MET A 113 -4.42 0.79 -20.66
C MET A 113 -5.34 0.73 -19.44
N VAL A 114 -6.37 -0.10 -19.55
CA VAL A 114 -7.28 -0.46 -18.46
C VAL A 114 -7.02 -1.90 -18.06
N GLN A 115 -6.95 -2.18 -16.74
CA GLN A 115 -6.79 -3.52 -16.22
C GLN A 115 -8.04 -4.38 -16.48
N THR A 116 -7.82 -5.58 -17.01
CA THR A 116 -8.91 -6.52 -17.36
C THR A 116 -8.76 -7.90 -16.73
N ASN A 117 -7.62 -8.19 -16.10
CA ASN A 117 -7.29 -9.53 -15.58
C ASN A 117 -7.05 -9.54 -14.05
N GLY A 118 -7.35 -8.46 -13.35
CA GLY A 118 -7.24 -8.38 -11.90
C GLY A 118 -8.47 -8.96 -11.18
N TYR A 119 -8.55 -8.73 -9.88
CA TYR A 119 -9.71 -9.08 -9.09
C TYR A 119 -10.93 -8.21 -9.45
N ASP A 120 -12.13 -8.78 -9.36
CA ASP A 120 -13.34 -7.99 -9.44
C ASP A 120 -13.46 -7.05 -8.23
N LYS A 121 -13.83 -5.79 -8.46
CA LYS A 121 -13.92 -4.79 -7.39
C LYS A 121 -14.95 -5.11 -6.30
N SER A 122 -15.83 -6.07 -6.55
CA SER A 122 -16.79 -6.53 -5.54
C SER A 122 -16.14 -7.14 -4.29
N ILE A 123 -14.86 -7.57 -4.36
CA ILE A 123 -14.15 -8.10 -3.19
C ILE A 123 -13.95 -7.05 -2.10
N VAL A 124 -13.95 -5.76 -2.46
CA VAL A 124 -13.76 -4.63 -1.53
C VAL A 124 -15.02 -3.77 -1.34
N LYS A 125 -16.16 -4.14 -1.93
CA LYS A 125 -17.39 -3.33 -1.96
C LYS A 125 -18.00 -3.00 -0.59
N ARG A 126 -17.65 -3.77 0.44
CA ARG A 126 -18.20 -3.58 1.79
C ARG A 126 -17.59 -2.41 2.54
N PHE A 127 -16.38 -1.98 2.14
CA PHE A 127 -15.67 -0.88 2.79
C PHE A 127 -16.25 0.46 2.35
N GLU A 128 -16.34 1.40 3.27
CA GLU A 128 -16.73 2.78 2.98
C GLU A 128 -15.76 3.42 1.98
N ARG A 129 -14.45 3.21 2.21
CA ARG A 129 -13.39 3.72 1.36
C ARG A 129 -12.24 2.73 1.25
N VAL A 130 -11.67 2.64 0.06
CA VAL A 130 -10.51 1.79 -0.23
C VAL A 130 -9.41 2.65 -0.85
N TYR A 131 -8.25 2.65 -0.24
CA TYR A 131 -7.03 3.28 -0.78
C TYR A 131 -6.09 2.21 -1.29
N SER A 132 -5.61 2.36 -2.52
CA SER A 132 -4.74 1.36 -3.13
C SER A 132 -3.49 1.96 -3.76
N GLY A 133 -2.37 1.28 -3.57
CA GLY A 133 -1.20 1.37 -4.44
C GLY A 133 -1.38 0.55 -5.71
N HIS A 134 -0.31 0.17 -6.36
CA HIS A 134 -0.16 -0.63 -7.58
C HIS A 134 -0.22 0.19 -8.86
N PHE A 135 -1.30 0.88 -9.18
CA PHE A 135 -1.37 1.71 -10.38
C PHE A 135 -0.70 3.06 -10.15
N HIS A 136 0.07 3.51 -11.14
CA HIS A 136 0.92 4.70 -11.02
C HIS A 136 0.16 6.01 -11.18
N HIS A 137 -1.01 5.96 -11.83
CA HIS A 137 -1.87 7.13 -12.02
C HIS A 137 -2.96 7.17 -10.96
N LYS A 138 -3.20 8.37 -10.44
CA LYS A 138 -4.31 8.63 -9.53
C LYS A 138 -5.63 8.34 -10.22
N ASN A 139 -6.50 7.54 -9.58
CA ASN A 139 -7.83 7.21 -10.08
C ASN A 139 -8.80 7.02 -8.91
N ASP A 140 -9.99 7.60 -9.00
CA ASP A 140 -11.00 7.55 -7.94
C ASP A 140 -12.37 7.31 -8.55
N ASP A 141 -13.04 6.21 -8.17
CA ASP A 141 -14.41 5.91 -8.60
C ASP A 141 -15.49 6.29 -7.55
N GLY A 142 -15.07 7.01 -6.49
CA GLY A 142 -15.94 7.40 -5.38
C GLY A 142 -15.84 6.47 -4.17
N GLN A 143 -15.47 5.20 -4.35
CA GLN A 143 -15.20 4.24 -3.27
C GLN A 143 -13.73 3.80 -3.26
N ILE A 144 -13.19 3.46 -4.43
CA ILE A 144 -11.83 2.94 -4.59
C ILE A 144 -10.94 4.04 -5.13
N PHE A 145 -9.91 4.39 -4.37
CA PHE A 145 -8.97 5.43 -4.70
C PHE A 145 -7.56 4.84 -4.88
N TYR A 146 -7.12 4.73 -6.13
CA TYR A 146 -5.71 4.49 -6.44
C TYR A 146 -4.92 5.78 -6.24
N LEU A 147 -3.99 5.75 -5.30
CA LEU A 147 -3.23 6.92 -4.85
C LEU A 147 -2.24 7.42 -5.91
N GLY A 148 -1.85 6.55 -6.84
CA GLY A 148 -0.75 6.81 -7.74
C GLY A 148 0.62 6.68 -7.04
N ASN A 149 1.68 6.96 -7.76
CA ASN A 149 3.02 7.01 -7.21
C ASN A 149 3.47 8.46 -6.93
N GLN A 150 4.44 8.64 -6.04
CA GLN A 150 4.89 9.95 -5.58
C GLN A 150 5.91 10.61 -6.53
N TYR A 151 6.46 9.87 -7.47
CA TYR A 151 7.40 10.35 -8.49
C TYR A 151 7.31 9.49 -9.75
N GLU A 152 7.82 9.99 -10.87
CA GLU A 152 7.84 9.26 -12.14
C GLU A 152 8.81 8.07 -12.06
N ILE A 153 8.30 6.84 -12.24
CA ILE A 153 9.08 5.60 -12.20
C ILE A 153 9.38 5.11 -13.61
N THR A 154 8.42 5.29 -14.52
CA THR A 154 8.49 4.82 -15.90
C THR A 154 8.15 5.94 -16.88
N TRP A 155 8.45 5.74 -18.17
CA TRP A 155 8.07 6.71 -19.21
C TRP A 155 6.56 6.93 -19.35
N SER A 156 5.74 5.97 -18.94
CA SER A 156 4.27 6.16 -18.89
C SER A 156 3.82 7.13 -17.80
N ASP A 157 4.68 7.45 -16.85
CA ASP A 157 4.42 8.42 -15.79
C ASP A 157 4.79 9.85 -16.19
N TYR A 158 5.40 10.04 -17.38
CA TYR A 158 5.88 11.34 -17.83
C TYR A 158 4.77 12.38 -17.85
N ASN A 159 5.04 13.51 -17.21
CA ASN A 159 4.11 14.64 -17.10
C ASN A 159 2.77 14.32 -16.39
N ASN A 160 2.69 13.18 -15.67
CA ASN A 160 1.57 12.86 -14.81
C ASN A 160 1.79 13.51 -13.44
N GLN A 161 0.82 14.27 -12.95
CA GLN A 161 0.93 14.93 -11.65
C GLN A 161 0.99 13.89 -10.53
N LYS A 162 1.96 14.05 -9.62
CA LYS A 162 2.26 13.13 -8.53
C LYS A 162 1.91 13.75 -7.19
N TYR A 163 1.54 12.89 -6.23
CA TYR A 163 1.02 13.30 -4.93
C TYR A 163 1.57 12.44 -3.81
N PHE A 164 1.54 12.95 -2.61
CA PHE A 164 1.35 12.20 -1.37
C PHE A 164 0.00 12.61 -0.77
N HIS A 165 -0.55 11.78 0.09
CA HIS A 165 -1.90 12.01 0.61
C HIS A 165 -1.87 12.05 2.12
N VAL A 166 -2.71 12.90 2.70
CA VAL A 166 -2.94 12.98 4.14
C VAL A 166 -4.39 12.59 4.40
N LEU A 167 -4.59 11.52 5.16
CA LEU A 167 -5.91 11.10 5.64
C LEU A 167 -6.10 11.61 7.07
N ASP A 168 -7.08 12.46 7.27
CA ASP A 168 -7.56 12.81 8.61
C ASP A 168 -8.47 11.66 9.12
N THR A 169 -8.08 11.02 10.22
CA THR A 169 -8.80 9.86 10.75
C THR A 169 -10.10 10.20 11.46
N GLU A 170 -10.26 11.45 11.94
CA GLU A 170 -11.50 11.92 12.57
C GLU A 170 -12.55 12.31 11.52
N THR A 171 -12.15 13.14 10.54
CA THR A 171 -13.06 13.62 9.49
C THR A 171 -13.19 12.67 8.31
N ARG A 172 -12.24 11.75 8.14
CA ARG A 172 -12.07 10.83 6.98
C ARG A 172 -11.82 11.55 5.65
N GLU A 173 -11.47 12.83 5.71
CA GLU A 173 -11.10 13.60 4.54
C GLU A 173 -9.67 13.29 4.11
N VAL A 174 -9.43 13.34 2.80
CA VAL A 174 -8.11 13.11 2.20
C VAL A 174 -7.68 14.34 1.44
N GLU A 175 -6.53 14.87 1.81
CA GLU A 175 -5.83 15.95 1.08
C GLU A 175 -4.68 15.35 0.23
N ALA A 176 -4.34 16.00 -0.92
CA ALA A 176 -3.31 15.56 -1.86
C ALA A 176 -2.41 16.70 -2.34
#